data_621adb319a14d00f3d856c9a2693233a
#
_entry.id   621adb319a14d00f3d856c9a2693233a
#
_cell.length_a   1.000
_cell.length_b   1.000
_cell.length_c   1.000
_cell.angle_alpha   90.00
_cell.angle_beta   90.00
_cell.angle_gamma   90.00
#
_symmetry.space_group_name_H-M   'P 1'
#
loop_
_entity.id
_entity.type
_entity.pdbx_description
1 polymer ?
#
loop_
_entity_poly.entity_id
_entity_poly.type
_entity_poly.pdbx_seq_one_letter_code
_entity_poly.pdbx_strand_id
1 'polypeptide(L)'
;QSPCGVALKDSVYESYIKAYECDSQSIFGGIVAVNGIVDENTAKKMNEIFLEIIAARDFSKEALEVLTQKKNVRLVKINFENETVKEEIRYLNGKVLIQSKDFGEDQVEVVTDKKPSEAEIKDLLFAQKVVKELKSNAIVVAKDMQTLGCGAGQQSRVWALESIKDHFKERDYADAVLGSDAFFPFPDTVELAHKMGIISVIQPGGSIKDKDSIDTCLLYTS
;
A
#
# COMPACT_ATOMS: atom_id res chain seq x y z
N GLN A 1 9.08 3.39 8.47
CA GLN A 1 7.84 2.69 8.86
C GLN A 1 7.06 2.30 7.61
N SER A 2 6.37 1.18 7.65
CA SER A 2 5.46 0.76 6.59
C SER A 2 4.24 1.66 6.55
N PRO A 3 3.69 2.02 5.37
CA PRO A 3 2.42 2.71 5.27
C PRO A 3 1.27 1.85 5.83
N CYS A 4 0.34 2.46 6.56
CA CYS A 4 -0.89 1.82 7.04
C CYS A 4 -2.10 2.10 6.13
N GLY A 5 -1.97 3.04 5.20
CA GLY A 5 -3.00 3.35 4.22
C GLY A 5 -2.46 4.22 3.09
N VAL A 6 -2.85 3.89 1.86
CA VAL A 6 -2.48 4.61 0.65
C VAL A 6 -3.71 4.73 -0.25
N ALA A 7 -3.89 5.86 -0.90
CA ALA A 7 -4.93 6.03 -1.92
C ALA A 7 -4.52 7.04 -3.00
N LEU A 8 -5.05 6.85 -4.19
CA LEU A 8 -4.93 7.77 -5.32
C LEU A 8 -6.34 8.10 -5.82
N LYS A 9 -6.76 9.36 -5.63
CA LYS A 9 -8.05 9.91 -6.06
C LYS A 9 -7.85 11.24 -6.77
N ASP A 10 -8.93 11.84 -7.23
CA ASP A 10 -8.90 13.06 -8.03
C ASP A 10 -8.45 14.30 -7.25
N SER A 11 -8.57 14.28 -5.93
CA SER A 11 -8.14 15.37 -5.05
C SER A 11 -7.28 14.88 -3.88
N VAL A 12 -6.46 15.80 -3.31
CA VAL A 12 -5.68 15.53 -2.09
C VAL A 12 -6.60 15.20 -0.92
N TYR A 13 -7.75 15.89 -0.83
CA TYR A 13 -8.74 15.65 0.21
C TYR A 13 -9.29 14.22 0.15
N GLU A 14 -9.78 13.78 -1.01
CA GLU A 14 -10.31 12.43 -1.19
C GLU A 14 -9.24 11.36 -0.99
N SER A 15 -8.03 11.58 -1.53
CA SER A 15 -6.91 10.67 -1.33
C SER A 15 -6.58 10.50 0.15
N TYR A 16 -6.55 11.60 0.91
CA TYR A 16 -6.31 11.54 2.36
C TYR A 16 -7.42 10.78 3.09
N ILE A 17 -8.70 11.08 2.81
CA ILE A 17 -9.82 10.37 3.43
C ILE A 17 -9.74 8.87 3.16
N LYS A 18 -9.51 8.48 1.89
CA LYS A 18 -9.46 7.09 1.49
C LYS A 18 -8.25 6.35 2.05
N ALA A 19 -7.09 6.99 2.14
CA ALA A 19 -5.94 6.42 2.83
C ALA A 19 -6.18 6.27 4.35
N TYR A 20 -6.80 7.26 4.98
CA TYR A 20 -7.16 7.23 6.40
C TYR A 20 -8.16 6.11 6.73
N GLU A 21 -9.17 5.87 5.87
CA GLU A 21 -10.16 4.80 6.03
C GLU A 21 -9.54 3.40 6.03
N CYS A 22 -8.33 3.22 5.46
CA CYS A 22 -7.65 1.94 5.48
C CYS A 22 -7.33 1.48 6.91
N ASP A 23 -6.74 2.37 7.72
CA ASP A 23 -6.46 2.09 9.14
C ASP A 23 -6.47 3.38 9.96
N SER A 24 -7.64 3.76 10.42
CA SER A 24 -7.84 4.98 11.21
C SER A 24 -7.28 4.90 12.63
N GLN A 25 -6.90 3.71 13.10
CA GLN A 25 -6.34 3.52 14.44
C GLN A 25 -4.82 3.66 14.44
N SER A 26 -4.14 2.99 13.49
CA SER A 26 -2.67 2.97 13.44
C SER A 26 -2.07 4.31 13.03
N ILE A 27 -2.84 5.18 12.38
CA ILE A 27 -2.37 6.50 11.94
C ILE A 27 -2.21 7.51 13.09
N PHE A 28 -2.73 7.25 14.29
CA PHE A 28 -2.57 8.17 15.42
C PHE A 28 -1.09 8.38 15.76
N GLY A 29 -0.65 9.64 15.81
CA GLY A 29 0.77 10.00 15.97
C GLY A 29 1.63 9.69 14.73
N GLY A 30 1.00 9.43 13.59
CA GLY A 30 1.66 9.04 12.36
C GLY A 30 2.19 10.19 11.52
N ILE A 31 2.73 9.81 10.37
CA ILE A 31 3.24 10.71 9.33
C ILE A 31 2.33 10.59 8.12
N VAL A 32 1.85 11.72 7.62
CA VAL A 32 1.07 11.80 6.39
C VAL A 32 1.92 12.45 5.30
N ALA A 33 1.96 11.85 4.12
CA ALA A 33 2.59 12.43 2.94
C ALA A 33 1.58 12.53 1.78
N VAL A 34 1.51 13.69 1.14
CA VAL A 34 0.68 13.92 -0.05
C VAL A 34 1.49 14.60 -1.15
N ASN A 35 1.32 14.15 -2.38
CA ASN A 35 2.05 14.68 -3.54
C ASN A 35 1.40 15.93 -4.18
N GLY A 36 0.49 16.57 -3.46
CA GLY A 36 -0.24 17.76 -3.89
C GLY A 36 -0.18 18.90 -2.87
N ILE A 37 -1.06 19.88 -3.06
CA ILE A 37 -1.20 21.04 -2.17
C ILE A 37 -2.27 20.71 -1.13
N VAL A 38 -1.95 20.87 0.15
CA VAL A 38 -2.93 20.75 1.24
C VAL A 38 -3.74 22.05 1.31
N ASP A 39 -5.03 21.93 1.06
CA ASP A 39 -6.00 23.01 1.19
C ASP A 39 -6.60 23.08 2.61
N GLU A 40 -7.45 24.09 2.85
CA GLU A 40 -8.09 24.32 4.14
C GLU A 40 -8.94 23.11 4.59
N ASN A 41 -9.71 22.50 3.67
CA ASN A 41 -10.58 21.37 4.01
C ASN A 41 -9.78 20.15 4.39
N THR A 42 -8.73 19.84 3.63
CA THR A 42 -7.81 18.76 3.94
C THR A 42 -7.12 18.99 5.28
N ALA A 43 -6.67 20.23 5.54
CA ALA A 43 -6.04 20.62 6.79
C ALA A 43 -6.98 20.46 7.99
N LYS A 44 -8.23 20.87 7.88
CA LYS A 44 -9.25 20.67 8.93
C LYS A 44 -9.43 19.20 9.25
N LYS A 45 -9.51 18.35 8.22
CA LYS A 45 -9.67 16.91 8.40
C LYS A 45 -8.44 16.27 9.03
N MET A 46 -7.24 16.62 8.60
CA MET A 46 -5.97 16.18 9.22
C MET A 46 -5.86 16.62 10.68
N ASN A 47 -6.43 17.78 11.01
CA ASN A 47 -6.40 18.34 12.35
C ASN A 47 -7.34 17.65 13.35
N GLU A 48 -8.26 16.77 12.90
CA GLU A 48 -9.13 15.99 13.80
C GLU A 48 -8.36 14.98 14.66
N ILE A 49 -7.20 14.52 14.18
CA ILE A 49 -6.35 13.57 14.91
C ILE A 49 -4.99 14.19 15.25
N PHE A 50 -4.24 13.54 16.12
CA PHE A 50 -2.84 13.87 16.34
C PHE A 50 -1.97 13.28 15.23
N LEU A 51 -1.22 14.13 14.51
CA LEU A 51 -0.20 13.76 13.53
C LEU A 51 1.12 14.40 13.94
N GLU A 52 2.23 13.69 13.80
CA GLU A 52 3.56 14.24 14.10
C GLU A 52 4.12 15.03 12.92
N ILE A 53 3.94 14.53 11.70
CA ILE A 53 4.48 15.15 10.49
C ILE A 53 3.41 15.12 9.39
N ILE A 54 3.26 16.25 8.72
CA ILE A 54 2.51 16.35 7.47
C ILE A 54 3.47 16.84 6.39
N ALA A 55 3.72 16.00 5.40
CA ALA A 55 4.59 16.27 4.27
C ALA A 55 3.75 16.49 3.00
N ALA A 56 3.99 17.57 2.28
CA ALA A 56 3.22 17.92 1.10
C ALA A 56 4.08 18.66 0.07
N ARG A 57 3.60 18.75 -1.18
CA ARG A 57 4.23 19.63 -2.17
C ARG A 57 4.18 21.10 -1.72
N ASP A 58 3.01 21.52 -1.22
CA ASP A 58 2.80 22.84 -0.63
C ASP A 58 1.56 22.84 0.28
N PHE A 59 1.33 23.96 0.97
CA PHE A 59 0.18 24.22 1.83
C PHE A 59 -0.43 25.57 1.44
N SER A 60 -1.77 25.65 1.37
CA SER A 60 -2.44 26.94 1.22
C SER A 60 -2.25 27.79 2.49
N LYS A 61 -2.46 29.08 2.37
CA LYS A 61 -2.38 29.98 3.53
C LYS A 61 -3.36 29.60 4.63
N GLU A 62 -4.58 29.27 4.23
CA GLU A 62 -5.68 28.86 5.12
C GLU A 62 -5.35 27.50 5.80
N ALA A 63 -4.74 26.57 5.05
CA ALA A 63 -4.28 25.31 5.62
C ALA A 63 -3.21 25.53 6.69
N LEU A 64 -2.27 26.42 6.47
CA LEU A 64 -1.26 26.78 7.47
C LEU A 64 -1.89 27.38 8.73
N GLU A 65 -2.88 28.27 8.58
CA GLU A 65 -3.62 28.85 9.70
C GLU A 65 -4.31 27.79 10.57
N VAL A 66 -4.85 26.73 9.97
CA VAL A 66 -5.45 25.58 10.69
C VAL A 66 -4.39 24.71 11.36
N LEU A 67 -3.38 24.27 10.63
CA LEU A 67 -2.44 23.27 11.11
C LEU A 67 -1.46 23.81 12.16
N THR A 68 -1.08 25.08 12.09
CA THR A 68 -0.16 25.71 13.04
C THR A 68 -0.79 26.02 14.41
N GLN A 69 -2.10 25.83 14.58
CA GLN A 69 -2.74 25.89 15.89
C GLN A 69 -2.24 24.76 16.83
N LYS A 70 -1.80 23.63 16.28
CA LYS A 70 -1.18 22.53 17.04
C LYS A 70 0.35 22.71 17.05
N LYS A 71 0.90 23.00 18.23
CA LYS A 71 2.36 23.30 18.40
C LYS A 71 3.27 22.12 18.10
N ASN A 72 2.77 20.89 18.10
CA ASN A 72 3.59 19.67 18.00
C ASN A 72 3.59 19.03 16.61
N VAL A 73 2.84 19.56 15.64
CA VAL A 73 2.86 19.08 14.26
C VAL A 73 4.05 19.73 13.49
N ARG A 74 4.71 18.93 12.68
CA ARG A 74 5.78 19.39 11.79
C ARG A 74 5.28 19.39 10.36
N LEU A 75 5.30 20.56 9.70
CA LEU A 75 4.90 20.72 8.31
C LEU A 75 6.15 20.73 7.44
N VAL A 76 6.21 19.82 6.46
CA VAL A 76 7.38 19.65 5.59
C VAL A 76 6.97 19.83 4.14
N LYS A 77 7.62 20.77 3.43
CA LYS A 77 7.50 20.88 1.97
C LYS A 77 8.47 19.91 1.31
N ILE A 78 7.98 19.08 0.39
CA ILE A 78 8.76 18.11 -0.36
C ILE A 78 8.70 18.44 -1.84
N ASN A 79 9.88 18.52 -2.47
CA ASN A 79 9.97 18.53 -3.92
C ASN A 79 10.10 17.09 -4.43
N PHE A 80 9.02 16.56 -4.99
CA PHE A 80 8.97 15.19 -5.54
C PHE A 80 9.70 15.04 -6.89
N GLU A 81 10.16 16.13 -7.50
CA GLU A 81 10.83 16.11 -8.81
C GLU A 81 12.34 15.82 -8.71
N ASN A 82 12.92 15.91 -7.50
CA ASN A 82 14.36 15.81 -7.25
C ASN A 82 14.79 14.43 -6.70
N GLU A 83 14.21 13.31 -7.11
CA GLU A 83 14.76 12.02 -6.74
C GLU A 83 16.07 11.72 -7.51
N THR A 84 17.18 12.17 -6.94
CA THR A 84 18.53 11.90 -7.47
C THR A 84 19.22 10.70 -6.80
N VAL A 85 18.65 10.17 -5.73
CA VAL A 85 19.28 9.07 -4.96
C VAL A 85 19.06 7.75 -5.70
N LYS A 86 20.11 7.28 -6.37
CA LYS A 86 20.08 6.03 -7.15
C LYS A 86 20.41 4.79 -6.33
N GLU A 87 20.88 4.94 -5.11
CA GLU A 87 21.35 3.87 -4.25
C GLU A 87 20.65 3.88 -2.90
N GLU A 88 20.39 2.71 -2.37
CA GLU A 88 19.94 2.50 -1.00
C GLU A 88 21.10 2.02 -0.15
N ILE A 89 21.33 2.64 1.01
CA ILE A 89 22.42 2.33 1.92
C ILE A 89 21.85 1.85 3.25
N ARG A 90 22.27 0.65 3.68
CA ARG A 90 21.89 0.10 4.99
C ARG A 90 23.14 -0.18 5.82
N TYR A 91 23.15 0.30 7.06
CA TYR A 91 24.21 0.05 8.04
C TYR A 91 23.90 -1.19 8.87
N LEU A 92 24.83 -2.14 8.91
CA LEU A 92 24.70 -3.39 9.66
C LEU A 92 26.00 -3.67 10.42
N ASN A 93 26.02 -3.49 11.74
CA ASN A 93 27.12 -3.90 12.61
C ASN A 93 28.53 -3.49 12.11
N GLY A 94 28.70 -2.21 11.78
CA GLY A 94 29.98 -1.70 11.27
C GLY A 94 30.26 -2.00 9.79
N LYS A 95 29.33 -2.60 9.08
CA LYS A 95 29.35 -2.83 7.62
C LYS A 95 28.27 -2.02 6.94
N VAL A 96 28.41 -1.84 5.64
CA VAL A 96 27.47 -1.10 4.81
C VAL A 96 27.01 -2.01 3.67
N LEU A 97 25.71 -2.14 3.48
CA LEU A 97 25.13 -2.71 2.28
C LEU A 97 24.70 -1.57 1.37
N ILE A 98 25.12 -1.61 0.12
CA ILE A 98 24.76 -0.64 -0.91
C ILE A 98 24.10 -1.43 -2.05
N GLN A 99 22.92 -0.98 -2.47
CA GLN A 99 22.21 -1.55 -3.62
C GLN A 99 21.61 -0.43 -4.46
N SER A 100 21.41 -0.70 -5.74
CA SER A 100 20.65 0.20 -6.59
C SER A 100 19.19 0.25 -6.11
N LYS A 101 18.59 1.44 -6.10
CA LYS A 101 17.14 1.55 -5.93
C LYS A 101 16.45 0.89 -7.13
N ASP A 102 15.40 0.16 -6.83
CA ASP A 102 14.55 -0.43 -7.85
C ASP A 102 13.55 0.61 -8.38
N PHE A 103 13.88 1.17 -9.55
CA PHE A 103 13.01 2.05 -10.35
C PHE A 103 12.40 1.32 -11.55
N GLY A 104 12.59 -0.02 -11.62
CA GLY A 104 12.12 -0.80 -12.76
C GLY A 104 10.60 -0.79 -12.86
N GLU A 105 10.12 -0.76 -14.10
CA GLU A 105 8.74 -1.10 -14.41
C GLU A 105 8.69 -2.61 -14.64
N ASP A 106 7.89 -3.30 -13.83
CA ASP A 106 7.72 -4.74 -13.95
C ASP A 106 6.88 -5.05 -15.19
N GLN A 107 7.29 -6.07 -15.95
CA GLN A 107 6.45 -6.63 -16.99
C GLN A 107 5.43 -7.57 -16.36
N VAL A 108 4.15 -7.26 -16.50
CA VAL A 108 3.05 -8.08 -15.99
C VAL A 108 2.62 -9.08 -17.05
N GLU A 109 2.63 -10.36 -16.70
CA GLU A 109 2.11 -11.45 -17.48
C GLU A 109 0.86 -12.05 -16.84
N VAL A 110 -0.20 -12.25 -17.62
CA VAL A 110 -1.40 -12.94 -17.14
C VAL A 110 -1.23 -14.44 -17.40
N VAL A 111 -1.11 -15.21 -16.32
CA VAL A 111 -0.81 -16.66 -16.36
C VAL A 111 -2.04 -17.55 -16.15
N THR A 112 -3.23 -16.96 -15.99
CA THR A 112 -4.52 -17.65 -15.84
C THR A 112 -5.41 -17.45 -17.06
N ASP A 113 -6.41 -18.33 -17.26
CA ASP A 113 -7.33 -18.26 -18.41
C ASP A 113 -8.21 -17.02 -18.36
N LYS A 114 -8.71 -16.67 -17.17
CA LYS A 114 -9.46 -15.43 -16.94
C LYS A 114 -8.51 -14.25 -16.94
N LYS A 115 -8.81 -13.28 -17.78
CA LYS A 115 -8.04 -12.03 -17.88
C LYS A 115 -8.65 -10.97 -16.98
N PRO A 116 -7.83 -10.23 -16.21
CA PRO A 116 -8.30 -9.11 -15.42
C PRO A 116 -8.82 -7.98 -16.32
N SER A 117 -9.82 -7.26 -15.88
CA SER A 117 -10.31 -6.03 -16.50
C SER A 117 -9.26 -4.90 -16.39
N GLU A 118 -9.42 -3.83 -17.16
CA GLU A 118 -8.56 -2.65 -17.04
C GLU A 118 -8.56 -2.02 -15.65
N ALA A 119 -9.70 -2.05 -14.96
CA ALA A 119 -9.81 -1.55 -13.58
C ALA A 119 -9.01 -2.44 -12.61
N GLU A 120 -9.16 -3.77 -12.71
CA GLU A 120 -8.38 -4.72 -11.91
C GLU A 120 -6.87 -4.57 -12.16
N ILE A 121 -6.44 -4.37 -13.41
CA ILE A 121 -5.01 -4.15 -13.73
C ILE A 121 -4.49 -2.88 -13.03
N LYS A 122 -5.25 -1.78 -13.04
CA LYS A 122 -4.87 -0.55 -12.33
C LYS A 122 -4.72 -0.80 -10.84
N ASP A 123 -5.66 -1.49 -10.23
CA ASP A 123 -5.64 -1.81 -8.80
C ASP A 123 -4.50 -2.79 -8.46
N LEU A 124 -4.22 -3.79 -9.31
CA LEU A 124 -3.10 -4.71 -9.16
C LEU A 124 -1.75 -3.98 -9.19
N LEU A 125 -1.54 -3.10 -10.17
CA LEU A 125 -0.32 -2.29 -10.27
C LEU A 125 -0.19 -1.29 -9.12
N PHE A 126 -1.30 -0.75 -8.63
CA PHE A 126 -1.32 0.08 -7.43
C PHE A 126 -0.92 -0.74 -6.20
N ALA A 127 -1.53 -1.91 -5.99
CA ALA A 127 -1.20 -2.81 -4.89
C ALA A 127 0.28 -3.24 -4.92
N GLN A 128 0.83 -3.54 -6.11
CA GLN A 128 2.24 -3.88 -6.31
C GLN A 128 3.17 -2.74 -5.87
N LYS A 129 2.88 -1.50 -6.28
CA LYS A 129 3.66 -0.32 -5.88
C LYS A 129 3.62 -0.10 -4.38
N VAL A 130 2.48 -0.31 -3.74
CA VAL A 130 2.34 -0.14 -2.28
C VAL A 130 3.06 -1.27 -1.53
N VAL A 131 2.89 -2.53 -1.94
CA VAL A 131 3.50 -3.66 -1.23
C VAL A 131 5.02 -3.63 -1.26
N LYS A 132 5.62 -3.08 -2.31
CA LYS A 132 7.06 -2.84 -2.44
C LYS A 132 7.63 -1.98 -1.30
N GLU A 133 6.85 -1.06 -0.75
CA GLU A 133 7.24 -0.17 0.35
C GLU A 133 6.97 -0.79 1.74
N LEU A 134 6.39 -1.98 1.79
CA LEU A 134 6.12 -2.68 3.05
C LEU A 134 7.31 -3.56 3.47
N LYS A 135 7.43 -3.77 4.77
CA LYS A 135 8.41 -4.73 5.29
C LYS A 135 7.94 -6.17 5.02
N SER A 136 8.79 -6.95 4.38
CA SER A 136 8.58 -8.38 4.07
C SER A 136 8.35 -9.25 5.33
N ASN A 137 7.58 -10.33 5.31
CA ASN A 137 6.65 -10.71 4.27
C ASN A 137 5.45 -9.77 4.30
N ALA A 138 4.99 -9.35 3.13
CA ALA A 138 3.94 -8.34 3.03
C ALA A 138 2.89 -8.67 1.98
N ILE A 139 1.65 -8.28 2.31
CA ILE A 139 0.48 -8.36 1.45
C ILE A 139 -0.25 -7.01 1.50
N VAL A 140 -0.74 -6.56 0.37
CA VAL A 140 -1.67 -5.43 0.25
C VAL A 140 -2.96 -5.91 -0.39
N VAL A 141 -4.09 -5.59 0.21
CA VAL A 141 -5.42 -5.73 -0.42
C VAL A 141 -5.87 -4.34 -0.85
N ALA A 142 -6.28 -4.20 -2.10
CA ALA A 142 -6.66 -2.92 -2.68
C ALA A 142 -7.91 -3.04 -3.56
N LYS A 143 -8.65 -1.92 -3.70
CA LYS A 143 -9.79 -1.75 -4.60
C LYS A 143 -9.94 -0.27 -4.93
N ASP A 144 -10.26 0.07 -6.17
CA ASP A 144 -10.48 1.45 -6.61
C ASP A 144 -9.31 2.39 -6.26
N MET A 145 -8.06 1.95 -6.50
CA MET A 145 -6.84 2.71 -6.19
C MET A 145 -6.74 3.15 -4.72
N GLN A 146 -7.22 2.32 -3.83
CA GLN A 146 -7.20 2.51 -2.37
C GLN A 146 -6.81 1.19 -1.69
N THR A 147 -5.95 1.26 -0.68
CA THR A 147 -5.68 0.09 0.16
C THR A 147 -6.88 -0.20 1.08
N LEU A 148 -7.26 -1.46 1.13
CA LEU A 148 -8.23 -1.98 2.10
C LEU A 148 -7.52 -2.63 3.31
N GLY A 149 -6.25 -2.99 3.17
CA GLY A 149 -5.43 -3.52 4.26
C GLY A 149 -3.99 -3.69 3.83
N CYS A 150 -3.08 -3.47 4.78
CA CYS A 150 -1.64 -3.63 4.63
C CYS A 150 -1.13 -4.58 5.72
N GLY A 151 -0.82 -5.81 5.37
CA GLY A 151 -0.16 -6.78 6.26
C GLY A 151 1.34 -6.75 6.00
N ALA A 152 2.17 -6.48 7.02
CA ALA A 152 3.61 -6.30 6.86
C ALA A 152 4.42 -6.95 7.97
N GLY A 153 5.64 -7.40 7.64
CA GLY A 153 6.61 -7.92 8.61
C GLY A 153 6.21 -9.24 9.26
N GLN A 154 5.38 -10.03 8.59
CA GLN A 154 4.90 -11.31 9.10
C GLN A 154 5.86 -12.47 8.73
N GLN A 155 5.76 -13.60 9.45
CA GLN A 155 6.60 -14.78 9.22
C GLN A 155 6.24 -15.51 7.92
N SER A 156 5.00 -15.35 7.45
CA SER A 156 4.54 -15.90 6.16
C SER A 156 3.56 -14.95 5.48
N ARG A 157 3.34 -15.15 4.18
CA ARG A 157 2.39 -14.35 3.41
C ARG A 157 0.94 -14.63 3.78
N VAL A 158 0.62 -15.89 4.06
CA VAL A 158 -0.73 -16.23 4.55
C VAL A 158 -1.01 -15.51 5.87
N TRP A 159 -0.04 -15.43 6.80
CA TRP A 159 -0.22 -14.67 8.04
C TRP A 159 -0.35 -13.16 7.81
N ALA A 160 0.32 -12.63 6.79
CA ALA A 160 0.14 -11.22 6.41
C ALA A 160 -1.30 -10.95 5.95
N LEU A 161 -1.90 -11.87 5.18
CA LEU A 161 -3.30 -11.76 4.75
C LEU A 161 -4.27 -12.04 5.91
N GLU A 162 -4.00 -13.03 6.75
CA GLU A 162 -4.78 -13.30 7.98
C GLU A 162 -4.79 -12.08 8.91
N SER A 163 -3.65 -11.41 9.08
CA SER A 163 -3.58 -10.21 9.92
C SER A 163 -4.48 -9.08 9.41
N ILE A 164 -4.61 -8.91 8.10
CA ILE A 164 -5.56 -7.95 7.50
C ILE A 164 -6.99 -8.35 7.83
N LYS A 165 -7.36 -9.62 7.58
CA LYS A 165 -8.69 -10.15 7.83
C LYS A 165 -9.10 -10.03 9.31
N ASP A 166 -8.18 -10.39 10.21
CA ASP A 166 -8.46 -10.42 11.65
C ASP A 166 -8.53 -9.02 12.27
N HIS A 167 -7.75 -8.06 11.73
CA HIS A 167 -7.77 -6.69 12.20
C HIS A 167 -9.02 -5.93 11.72
N PHE A 168 -9.46 -6.19 10.48
CA PHE A 168 -10.60 -5.51 9.84
C PHE A 168 -11.75 -6.47 9.55
N LYS A 169 -12.26 -7.14 10.59
CA LYS A 169 -13.26 -8.23 10.49
C LYS A 169 -14.54 -7.86 9.76
N GLU A 170 -14.99 -6.60 9.90
CA GLU A 170 -16.23 -6.11 9.29
C GLU A 170 -16.03 -5.53 7.88
N ARG A 171 -14.78 -5.56 7.36
CA ARG A 171 -14.50 -4.98 6.05
C ARG A 171 -14.91 -5.94 4.95
N ASP A 172 -15.58 -5.40 3.93
CA ASP A 172 -15.89 -6.11 2.71
C ASP A 172 -14.66 -6.09 1.76
N TYR A 173 -14.24 -7.26 1.35
CA TYR A 173 -13.13 -7.46 0.40
C TYR A 173 -13.63 -7.97 -0.97
N ALA A 174 -14.95 -8.04 -1.19
CA ALA A 174 -15.51 -8.49 -2.46
C ALA A 174 -14.99 -7.62 -3.63
N ASP A 175 -14.59 -8.28 -4.70
CA ASP A 175 -14.00 -7.68 -5.90
C ASP A 175 -12.68 -6.90 -5.66
N ALA A 176 -12.03 -7.10 -4.52
CA ALA A 176 -10.72 -6.52 -4.28
C ALA A 176 -9.62 -7.32 -5.00
N VAL A 177 -8.45 -6.70 -5.11
CA VAL A 177 -7.23 -7.32 -5.62
C VAL A 177 -6.18 -7.47 -4.53
N LEU A 178 -5.21 -8.37 -4.73
CA LEU A 178 -4.14 -8.63 -3.79
C LEU A 178 -2.77 -8.44 -4.47
N GLY A 179 -1.87 -7.68 -3.84
CA GLY A 179 -0.46 -7.58 -4.20
C GLY A 179 0.44 -8.23 -3.14
N SER A 180 1.43 -8.99 -3.60
CA SER A 180 2.42 -9.66 -2.75
C SER A 180 3.83 -9.15 -3.03
N ASP A 181 4.64 -8.99 -1.97
CA ASP A 181 6.05 -8.55 -2.06
C ASP A 181 6.97 -9.60 -2.68
N ALA A 182 6.57 -10.89 -2.72
CA ALA A 182 7.29 -11.96 -3.39
C ALA A 182 6.36 -13.12 -3.76
N PHE A 183 6.89 -14.16 -4.41
CA PHE A 183 6.13 -15.34 -4.84
C PHE A 183 5.51 -16.13 -3.68
N PHE A 184 4.43 -16.86 -3.96
CA PHE A 184 3.81 -17.78 -3.00
C PHE A 184 4.52 -19.13 -3.00
N PRO A 185 5.04 -19.58 -1.84
CA PRO A 185 5.61 -20.91 -1.72
C PRO A 185 4.55 -22.00 -1.66
N PHE A 186 3.31 -21.65 -1.33
CA PHE A 186 2.16 -22.58 -1.18
C PHE A 186 0.88 -21.89 -1.66
N PRO A 187 -0.19 -22.66 -2.01
CA PRO A 187 -1.45 -22.10 -2.47
C PRO A 187 -2.34 -21.51 -1.36
N ASP A 188 -1.96 -21.65 -0.10
CA ASP A 188 -2.73 -21.26 1.09
C ASP A 188 -3.16 -19.78 1.08
N THR A 189 -2.28 -18.90 0.60
CA THR A 189 -2.58 -17.45 0.46
C THR A 189 -3.67 -17.22 -0.60
N VAL A 190 -3.61 -17.95 -1.72
CA VAL A 190 -4.62 -17.87 -2.80
C VAL A 190 -5.96 -18.39 -2.32
N GLU A 191 -5.98 -19.52 -1.60
CA GLU A 191 -7.19 -20.07 -1.01
C GLU A 191 -7.86 -19.11 -0.01
N LEU A 192 -7.05 -18.46 0.83
CA LEU A 192 -7.57 -17.47 1.77
C LEU A 192 -8.09 -16.22 1.06
N ALA A 193 -7.38 -15.74 0.04
CA ALA A 193 -7.79 -14.60 -0.78
C ALA A 193 -9.17 -14.86 -1.42
N HIS A 194 -9.36 -16.05 -2.01
CA HIS A 194 -10.65 -16.44 -2.55
C HIS A 194 -11.77 -16.44 -1.49
N LYS A 195 -11.53 -17.01 -0.30
CA LYS A 195 -12.50 -17.02 0.82
C LYS A 195 -12.87 -15.62 1.30
N MET A 196 -12.01 -14.63 1.08
CA MET A 196 -12.25 -13.22 1.38
C MET A 196 -12.99 -12.48 0.25
N GLY A 197 -13.20 -13.11 -0.93
CA GLY A 197 -13.82 -12.47 -2.09
C GLY A 197 -12.87 -11.70 -2.98
N ILE A 198 -11.56 -11.87 -2.78
CA ILE A 198 -10.52 -11.26 -3.63
C ILE A 198 -10.50 -11.98 -4.98
N ILE A 199 -10.52 -11.21 -6.07
CA ILE A 199 -10.76 -11.74 -7.41
C ILE A 199 -9.51 -11.84 -8.29
N SER A 200 -8.46 -11.08 -7.96
CA SER A 200 -7.22 -11.04 -8.74
C SER A 200 -6.01 -10.87 -7.84
N VAL A 201 -4.88 -11.47 -8.25
CA VAL A 201 -3.63 -11.47 -7.48
C VAL A 201 -2.46 -11.10 -8.37
N ILE A 202 -1.56 -10.23 -7.88
CA ILE A 202 -0.26 -9.95 -8.50
C ILE A 202 0.87 -10.35 -7.56
N GLN A 203 1.83 -11.09 -8.08
CA GLN A 203 3.04 -11.49 -7.37
C GLN A 203 4.23 -11.59 -8.32
N PRO A 204 5.49 -11.46 -7.87
CA PRO A 204 6.64 -11.87 -8.64
C PRO A 204 6.58 -13.39 -8.88
N GLY A 205 6.79 -13.84 -10.11
CA GLY A 205 6.95 -15.25 -10.44
C GLY A 205 8.33 -15.79 -10.02
N GLY A 206 8.58 -17.07 -10.31
CA GLY A 206 9.90 -17.72 -10.13
C GLY A 206 9.95 -18.74 -9.01
N SER A 207 8.82 -19.07 -8.37
CA SER A 207 8.73 -20.22 -7.47
C SER A 207 8.73 -21.54 -8.25
N ILE A 208 9.40 -22.56 -7.72
CA ILE A 208 9.28 -23.94 -8.22
C ILE A 208 7.81 -24.43 -8.15
N LYS A 209 7.02 -23.84 -7.25
CA LYS A 209 5.60 -24.17 -7.00
C LYS A 209 4.61 -23.14 -7.57
N ASP A 210 5.03 -22.26 -8.47
CA ASP A 210 4.11 -21.31 -9.12
C ASP A 210 2.91 -22.01 -9.75
N LYS A 211 3.16 -23.21 -10.33
CA LYS A 211 2.08 -24.03 -10.91
C LYS A 211 1.00 -24.39 -9.90
N ASP A 212 1.35 -24.72 -8.66
CA ASP A 212 0.36 -25.07 -7.62
C ASP A 212 -0.55 -23.87 -7.31
N SER A 213 0.02 -22.66 -7.25
CA SER A 213 -0.75 -21.42 -7.04
C SER A 213 -1.63 -21.09 -8.24
N ILE A 214 -1.12 -21.25 -9.47
CA ILE A 214 -1.87 -21.01 -10.71
C ILE A 214 -3.04 -22.02 -10.82
N ASP A 215 -2.78 -23.30 -10.62
CA ASP A 215 -3.81 -24.35 -10.67
C ASP A 215 -4.90 -24.11 -9.61
N THR A 216 -4.52 -23.60 -8.43
CA THR A 216 -5.48 -23.20 -7.39
C THR A 216 -6.33 -22.01 -7.80
N CYS A 217 -5.72 -20.98 -8.42
CA CYS A 217 -6.47 -19.85 -8.98
C CYS A 217 -7.51 -20.32 -10.00
N LEU A 218 -7.13 -21.25 -10.90
CA LEU A 218 -8.02 -21.78 -11.93
C LEU A 218 -9.21 -22.57 -11.35
N LEU A 219 -9.07 -23.18 -10.18
CA LEU A 219 -10.19 -23.86 -9.50
C LEU A 219 -11.28 -22.88 -9.01
N TYR A 220 -10.91 -21.63 -8.73
CA TYR A 220 -11.81 -20.65 -8.11
C TYR A 220 -12.32 -19.58 -9.09
N THR A 221 -11.74 -19.47 -10.28
CA THR A 221 -12.05 -18.44 -11.26
C THR A 221 -12.81 -18.94 -12.49
N SER A 222 -13.28 -20.18 -12.46
CA SER A 222 -14.10 -20.77 -13.53
C SER A 222 -15.52 -20.22 -13.55
#